data_848a2d48cf3f3a0b722167c451656aec
#
_entry.id   848a2d48cf3f3a0b722167c451656aec
#
_cell.length_a   1.000
_cell.length_b   1.000
_cell.length_c   1.000
_cell.angle_alpha   90.00
_cell.angle_beta   90.00
_cell.angle_gamma   90.00
#
_symmetry.space_group_name_H-M   'P 1'
#
loop_
_entity.id
_entity.type
_entity.pdbx_description
1 polymer ?
#
loop_
_entity_poly.entity_id
_entity_poly.type
_entity_poly.pdbx_seq_one_letter_code
_entity_poly.pdbx_strand_id
1 'polypeptide(L)'
;MDTDTKLLNDKQCLKCGENKTEDKFIKNRNICKDCRNIISKEHYNLIEIDPTSTQECNTCFQIKPLTEIVKDRIICKLCNNLKRRNKYHSDENHRLKLIQKASVFKHNKVIERQKIKLEEIGEDNKKCSVCFTIKNKCNFRYNRLKCRHCERDDPVEKFKRVVRCRIWYALKKHKDLHTIQYLGCSSPEYLQWLTTYNEKYTLENRGKEWHIDHVIPLSHFNLENIEEQMIAFNWRNTMPLSAKENLTKNNKILIPQIEQHLEKIKKYHLENKLDLPQVFIDLFATSPN
;
A
#
# COMPACT_ATOMS: atom_id res chain seq x y z
N MET A 1 -30.13 13.14 -49.02
CA MET A 1 -30.48 12.59 -47.68
C MET A 1 -30.01 13.64 -46.68
N ASP A 2 -30.96 14.51 -46.36
CA ASP A 2 -30.69 15.66 -45.48
C ASP A 2 -30.60 15.18 -44.05
N THR A 3 -29.42 15.32 -43.44
CA THR A 3 -29.21 15.12 -42.02
C THR A 3 -29.65 16.40 -41.35
N ASP A 4 -30.87 16.42 -40.80
CA ASP A 4 -31.37 17.45 -39.88
C ASP A 4 -30.40 17.57 -38.67
N THR A 5 -29.46 18.50 -38.76
CA THR A 5 -28.72 19.03 -37.65
C THR A 5 -29.67 19.91 -36.86
N LYS A 6 -30.33 19.35 -35.84
CA LYS A 6 -31.07 20.14 -34.85
C LYS A 6 -30.11 21.14 -34.25
N LEU A 7 -30.23 22.40 -34.65
CA LEU A 7 -29.61 23.55 -33.98
C LEU A 7 -30.07 23.53 -32.51
N LEU A 8 -29.16 23.14 -31.60
CA LEU A 8 -29.36 23.23 -30.19
C LEU A 8 -29.48 24.73 -29.83
N ASN A 9 -30.69 25.20 -29.54
CA ASN A 9 -30.93 26.58 -29.13
C ASN A 9 -30.21 26.82 -27.79
N ASP A 10 -29.19 27.69 -27.83
CA ASP A 10 -28.52 28.16 -26.63
C ASP A 10 -29.41 29.14 -25.88
N LYS A 11 -29.52 28.95 -24.58
CA LYS A 11 -30.32 29.78 -23.67
C LYS A 11 -29.40 30.40 -22.63
N GLN A 12 -29.56 31.71 -22.40
CA GLN A 12 -28.79 32.41 -21.38
C GLN A 12 -29.37 32.16 -19.98
N CYS A 13 -28.47 31.77 -19.04
CA CYS A 13 -28.84 31.60 -17.64
C CYS A 13 -28.93 32.95 -16.94
N LEU A 14 -30.08 33.28 -16.35
CA LEU A 14 -30.29 34.56 -15.63
C LEU A 14 -29.42 34.73 -14.38
N LYS A 15 -28.82 33.66 -13.82
CA LYS A 15 -27.96 33.75 -12.63
C LYS A 15 -26.49 33.88 -12.96
N CYS A 16 -25.95 33.07 -13.86
CA CYS A 16 -24.51 33.10 -14.19
C CYS A 16 -24.20 33.87 -15.47
N GLY A 17 -25.22 34.28 -16.23
CA GLY A 17 -25.05 35.02 -17.52
C GLY A 17 -24.52 34.14 -18.69
N GLU A 18 -24.18 32.89 -18.44
CA GLU A 18 -23.61 32.01 -19.47
C GLU A 18 -24.67 31.47 -20.43
N ASN A 19 -24.34 31.41 -21.71
CA ASN A 19 -25.14 30.71 -22.71
C ASN A 19 -24.86 29.20 -22.61
N LYS A 20 -25.89 28.40 -22.43
CA LYS A 20 -25.82 26.95 -22.32
C LYS A 20 -26.94 26.32 -23.16
N THR A 21 -26.71 25.12 -23.60
CA THR A 21 -27.71 24.32 -24.33
C THR A 21 -28.95 24.05 -23.48
N GLU A 22 -30.11 23.96 -24.11
CA GLU A 22 -31.40 23.84 -23.42
C GLU A 22 -31.46 22.62 -22.45
N ASP A 23 -30.74 21.56 -22.71
CA ASP A 23 -30.61 20.38 -21.85
C ASP A 23 -30.03 20.70 -20.47
N LYS A 24 -29.27 21.80 -20.35
CA LYS A 24 -28.71 22.32 -19.08
C LYS A 24 -29.69 23.07 -18.24
N PHE A 25 -30.89 23.30 -18.73
CA PHE A 25 -31.95 23.98 -17.99
C PHE A 25 -33.00 22.96 -17.50
N ILE A 26 -33.77 23.35 -16.51
CA ILE A 26 -34.99 22.66 -16.09
C ILE A 26 -36.11 23.19 -16.97
N LYS A 27 -37.00 22.30 -17.42
CA LYS A 27 -38.14 22.62 -18.25
C LYS A 27 -38.87 23.87 -17.69
N ASN A 28 -39.10 24.86 -18.54
CA ASN A 28 -39.76 26.13 -18.23
C ASN A 28 -39.03 27.04 -17.19
N ARG A 29 -37.71 26.92 -17.03
CA ARG A 29 -36.94 27.78 -16.14
C ARG A 29 -35.78 28.46 -16.87
N ASN A 30 -35.45 29.71 -16.46
CA ASN A 30 -34.36 30.50 -17.03
C ASN A 30 -33.06 30.43 -16.19
N ILE A 31 -32.96 29.52 -15.24
CA ILE A 31 -31.78 29.28 -14.42
C ILE A 31 -31.25 27.90 -14.74
N CYS A 32 -29.95 27.79 -15.07
CA CYS A 32 -29.35 26.51 -15.38
C CYS A 32 -29.31 25.55 -14.16
N LYS A 33 -29.21 24.26 -14.43
CA LYS A 33 -29.20 23.22 -13.39
C LYS A 33 -28.09 23.44 -12.37
N ASP A 34 -26.90 23.90 -12.80
CA ASP A 34 -25.76 24.15 -11.91
C ASP A 34 -26.06 25.30 -10.92
N CYS A 35 -26.54 26.46 -11.43
CA CYS A 35 -26.92 27.57 -10.58
C CYS A 35 -28.05 27.20 -9.61
N ARG A 36 -29.02 26.41 -10.06
CA ARG A 36 -30.07 25.92 -9.17
C ARG A 36 -29.53 24.99 -8.08
N ASN A 37 -28.60 24.10 -8.41
CA ASN A 37 -27.98 23.24 -7.42
C ASN A 37 -27.22 24.06 -6.36
N ILE A 38 -26.54 25.14 -6.77
CA ILE A 38 -25.89 26.08 -5.85
C ILE A 38 -26.89 26.72 -4.92
N ILE A 39 -27.97 27.31 -5.47
CA ILE A 39 -29.03 27.94 -4.66
C ILE A 39 -29.64 26.93 -3.68
N SER A 40 -29.96 25.73 -4.15
CA SER A 40 -30.53 24.68 -3.28
C SER A 40 -29.58 24.25 -2.17
N LYS A 41 -28.28 24.23 -2.44
CA LYS A 41 -27.26 23.91 -1.45
C LYS A 41 -27.08 25.03 -0.43
N GLU A 42 -27.08 26.27 -0.89
CA GLU A 42 -27.02 27.44 -0.01
C GLU A 42 -28.24 27.47 0.93
N HIS A 43 -29.45 27.33 0.39
CA HIS A 43 -30.66 27.22 1.19
C HIS A 43 -30.63 26.07 2.19
N TYR A 44 -30.17 24.87 1.76
CA TYR A 44 -30.03 23.73 2.64
C TYR A 44 -29.02 23.96 3.80
N ASN A 45 -27.96 24.72 3.56
CA ASN A 45 -26.97 25.05 4.59
C ASN A 45 -27.46 26.10 5.58
N LEU A 46 -28.39 26.98 5.14
CA LEU A 46 -28.96 28.02 5.98
C LEU A 46 -30.06 27.50 6.94
N ILE A 47 -30.55 26.27 6.74
CA ILE A 47 -31.56 25.70 7.65
C ILE A 47 -30.85 25.35 8.96
N GLU A 48 -31.07 26.12 9.98
CA GLU A 48 -30.69 25.84 11.35
C GLU A 48 -31.59 24.75 11.92
N ILE A 49 -30.95 23.72 12.50
CA ILE A 49 -31.65 22.61 13.18
C ILE A 49 -31.54 22.89 14.68
N ASP A 50 -32.65 23.16 15.33
CA ASP A 50 -32.71 23.18 16.78
C ASP A 50 -32.48 21.78 17.33
N PRO A 51 -31.38 21.54 18.08
CA PRO A 51 -31.02 20.21 18.59
C PRO A 51 -31.99 19.69 19.65
N THR A 52 -32.81 20.57 20.25
CA THR A 52 -33.80 20.21 21.28
C THR A 52 -35.13 19.77 20.70
N SER A 53 -35.40 20.18 19.46
CA SER A 53 -36.65 19.85 18.77
C SER A 53 -36.65 18.40 18.30
N THR A 54 -37.83 17.77 18.41
CA THR A 54 -38.06 16.37 18.04
C THR A 54 -39.12 16.28 16.95
N GLN A 55 -39.06 15.19 16.16
CA GLN A 55 -40.06 14.90 15.13
C GLN A 55 -40.30 13.39 15.03
N GLU A 56 -41.54 13.01 14.80
CA GLU A 56 -41.88 11.61 14.54
C GLU A 56 -41.50 11.21 13.13
N CYS A 57 -40.84 10.05 13.01
CA CYS A 57 -40.46 9.46 11.72
C CYS A 57 -41.66 8.74 11.09
N ASN A 58 -42.06 9.11 9.87
CA ASN A 58 -43.17 8.52 9.14
C ASN A 58 -42.99 7.05 8.72
N THR A 59 -41.84 6.44 9.02
CA THR A 59 -41.52 5.05 8.62
C THR A 59 -41.42 4.11 9.83
N CYS A 60 -40.80 4.55 10.92
CA CYS A 60 -40.68 3.72 12.15
C CYS A 60 -41.54 4.25 13.29
N PHE A 61 -42.25 5.35 13.10
CA PHE A 61 -43.15 5.99 14.06
C PHE A 61 -42.48 6.31 15.42
N GLN A 62 -41.15 6.42 15.43
CA GLN A 62 -40.40 6.82 16.62
C GLN A 62 -40.18 8.35 16.60
N ILE A 63 -40.36 8.96 17.76
CA ILE A 63 -39.99 10.38 17.97
C ILE A 63 -38.45 10.43 18.07
N LYS A 64 -37.85 11.26 17.24
CA LYS A 64 -36.40 11.41 17.14
C LYS A 64 -35.98 12.87 17.16
N PRO A 65 -34.79 13.22 17.67
CA PRO A 65 -34.24 14.54 17.54
C PRO A 65 -34.17 14.98 16.06
N LEU A 66 -34.39 16.22 15.75
CA LEU A 66 -34.28 16.74 14.38
C LEU A 66 -32.90 16.50 13.77
N THR A 67 -31.86 16.38 14.60
CA THR A 67 -30.50 16.01 14.17
C THR A 67 -30.42 14.60 13.58
N GLU A 68 -31.33 13.71 13.91
CA GLU A 68 -31.44 12.35 13.36
C GLU A 68 -32.46 12.25 12.21
N ILE A 69 -33.24 13.28 11.98
CA ILE A 69 -34.17 13.36 10.84
C ILE A 69 -33.39 13.86 9.60
N VAL A 70 -33.80 13.41 8.42
CA VAL A 70 -33.24 13.90 7.16
C VAL A 70 -33.83 15.30 6.92
N LYS A 71 -33.00 16.33 6.72
CA LYS A 71 -33.45 17.70 6.43
C LYS A 71 -34.50 17.71 5.31
N ASP A 72 -35.52 18.50 5.48
CA ASP A 72 -36.66 18.65 4.55
C ASP A 72 -37.50 17.38 4.33
N ARG A 73 -37.39 16.40 5.23
CA ARG A 73 -38.17 15.15 5.15
C ARG A 73 -38.61 14.67 6.52
N ILE A 74 -39.77 14.02 6.56
CA ILE A 74 -40.31 13.41 7.78
C ILE A 74 -39.86 11.95 7.89
N ILE A 75 -38.55 11.68 7.75
CA ILE A 75 -37.97 10.34 7.83
C ILE A 75 -36.65 10.39 8.56
N CYS A 76 -36.42 9.48 9.50
CA CYS A 76 -35.12 9.40 10.19
C CYS A 76 -34.00 8.88 9.26
N LYS A 77 -32.76 9.25 9.57
CA LYS A 77 -31.57 8.86 8.80
C LYS A 77 -31.43 7.36 8.67
N LEU A 78 -31.77 6.60 9.71
CA LEU A 78 -31.72 5.13 9.70
C LEU A 78 -32.72 4.55 8.69
N CYS A 79 -33.99 4.93 8.77
CA CYS A 79 -35.02 4.47 7.84
C CYS A 79 -34.73 4.88 6.39
N ASN A 80 -34.26 6.10 6.18
CA ASN A 80 -33.85 6.55 4.85
C ASN A 80 -32.65 5.75 4.30
N ASN A 81 -31.67 5.43 5.13
CA ASN A 81 -30.53 4.63 4.73
C ASN A 81 -30.95 3.18 4.44
N LEU A 82 -31.84 2.61 5.25
CA LEU A 82 -32.39 1.28 5.00
C LEU A 82 -33.18 1.23 3.68
N LYS A 83 -34.03 2.23 3.42
CA LYS A 83 -34.78 2.36 2.15
C LYS A 83 -33.81 2.45 0.94
N ARG A 84 -32.74 3.25 1.05
CA ARG A 84 -31.72 3.36 -0.01
C ARG A 84 -30.97 2.05 -0.22
N ARG A 85 -30.60 1.35 0.87
CA ARG A 85 -29.95 0.05 0.81
C ARG A 85 -30.83 -1.02 0.17
N ASN A 86 -32.09 -1.09 0.60
CA ASN A 86 -33.05 -2.03 0.02
C ASN A 86 -33.24 -1.76 -1.48
N LYS A 87 -33.40 -0.50 -1.90
CA LYS A 87 -33.48 -0.16 -3.31
C LYS A 87 -32.22 -0.54 -4.09
N TYR A 88 -31.04 -0.38 -3.49
CA TYR A 88 -29.77 -0.80 -4.12
C TYR A 88 -29.71 -2.31 -4.36
N HIS A 89 -30.25 -3.12 -3.44
CA HIS A 89 -30.23 -4.58 -3.56
C HIS A 89 -31.37 -5.13 -4.38
N SER A 90 -32.55 -4.51 -4.38
CA SER A 90 -33.75 -4.99 -5.07
C SER A 90 -33.85 -4.51 -6.52
N ASP A 91 -33.25 -3.36 -6.87
CA ASP A 91 -33.34 -2.75 -8.21
C ASP A 91 -31.95 -2.79 -8.88
N GLU A 92 -31.76 -3.81 -9.73
CA GLU A 92 -30.50 -4.01 -10.43
C GLU A 92 -30.16 -2.85 -11.37
N ASN A 93 -31.15 -2.32 -12.09
CA ASN A 93 -30.93 -1.16 -12.97
C ASN A 93 -30.49 0.08 -12.19
N HIS A 94 -31.06 0.31 -11.01
CA HIS A 94 -30.65 1.39 -10.15
C HIS A 94 -29.23 1.18 -9.64
N ARG A 95 -28.88 -0.03 -9.23
CA ARG A 95 -27.53 -0.43 -8.79
C ARG A 95 -26.50 -0.18 -9.88
N LEU A 96 -26.74 -0.67 -11.09
CA LEU A 96 -25.83 -0.51 -12.23
C LEU A 96 -25.62 0.98 -12.58
N LYS A 97 -26.69 1.79 -12.57
CA LYS A 97 -26.58 3.24 -12.77
C LYS A 97 -25.73 3.92 -11.72
N LEU A 98 -25.83 3.52 -10.45
CA LEU A 98 -25.00 4.09 -9.37
C LEU A 98 -23.53 3.67 -9.52
N ILE A 99 -23.24 2.41 -9.85
CA ILE A 99 -21.90 1.90 -10.10
C ILE A 99 -21.27 2.66 -11.29
N GLN A 100 -21.98 2.80 -12.38
CA GLN A 100 -21.51 3.54 -13.56
C GLN A 100 -21.21 5.01 -13.22
N LYS A 101 -22.11 5.69 -12.51
CA LYS A 101 -21.87 7.09 -12.05
C LYS A 101 -20.65 7.21 -11.16
N ALA A 102 -20.47 6.27 -10.22
CA ALA A 102 -19.32 6.24 -9.33
C ALA A 102 -18.00 5.98 -10.10
N SER A 103 -18.04 5.10 -11.10
CA SER A 103 -16.90 4.82 -11.97
C SER A 103 -16.48 6.03 -12.78
N VAL A 104 -17.43 6.68 -13.45
CA VAL A 104 -17.18 7.91 -14.23
C VAL A 104 -16.64 9.03 -13.32
N PHE A 105 -17.21 9.21 -12.14
CA PHE A 105 -16.74 10.23 -11.19
C PHE A 105 -15.30 9.97 -10.73
N LYS A 106 -14.96 8.71 -10.42
CA LYS A 106 -13.59 8.32 -10.06
C LYS A 106 -12.61 8.55 -11.22
N HIS A 107 -13.01 8.17 -12.43
CA HIS A 107 -12.20 8.35 -13.63
C HIS A 107 -11.91 9.84 -13.89
N ASN A 108 -12.94 10.69 -13.87
CA ASN A 108 -12.78 12.12 -14.06
C ASN A 108 -11.87 12.77 -12.99
N LYS A 109 -12.00 12.35 -11.72
CA LYS A 109 -11.08 12.81 -10.66
C LYS A 109 -9.63 12.40 -10.89
N VAL A 110 -9.40 11.22 -11.45
CA VAL A 110 -8.03 10.77 -11.81
C VAL A 110 -7.47 11.63 -12.92
N ILE A 111 -8.25 11.88 -13.98
CA ILE A 111 -7.85 12.75 -15.11
C ILE A 111 -7.52 14.16 -14.61
N GLU A 112 -8.39 14.74 -13.80
CA GLU A 112 -8.18 16.09 -13.25
C GLU A 112 -6.90 16.19 -12.42
N ARG A 113 -6.66 15.22 -11.54
CA ARG A 113 -5.41 15.14 -10.76
C ARG A 113 -4.18 14.96 -11.63
N GLN A 114 -4.29 14.16 -12.70
CA GLN A 114 -3.19 13.98 -13.65
C GLN A 114 -2.91 15.28 -14.41
N LYS A 115 -3.96 15.99 -14.83
CA LYS A 115 -3.84 17.27 -15.52
C LYS A 115 -3.15 18.33 -14.64
N ILE A 116 -3.61 18.53 -13.41
CA ILE A 116 -2.98 19.44 -12.44
C ILE A 116 -1.51 19.06 -12.22
N LYS A 117 -1.23 17.77 -12.07
CA LYS A 117 0.14 17.29 -11.86
C LYS A 117 1.04 17.51 -13.07
N LEU A 118 0.52 17.37 -14.29
CA LEU A 118 1.25 17.67 -15.53
C LEU A 118 1.55 19.16 -15.66
N GLU A 119 0.60 20.01 -15.31
CA GLU A 119 0.77 21.48 -15.33
C GLU A 119 1.83 21.93 -14.32
N GLU A 120 1.86 21.34 -13.09
CA GLU A 120 2.82 21.71 -12.04
C GLU A 120 4.23 21.16 -12.26
N ILE A 121 4.38 19.96 -12.80
CA ILE A 121 5.65 19.21 -12.81
C ILE A 121 6.22 19.06 -14.20
N GLY A 122 5.38 19.12 -15.25
CA GLY A 122 5.73 18.83 -16.64
C GLY A 122 5.72 17.32 -16.96
N GLU A 123 5.58 17.01 -18.25
CA GLU A 123 5.38 15.62 -18.71
C GLU A 123 6.56 14.70 -18.40
N ASP A 124 7.79 15.19 -18.56
CA ASP A 124 9.01 14.40 -18.40
C ASP A 124 9.52 14.32 -16.97
N ASN A 125 8.86 14.98 -16.05
CA ASN A 125 9.32 15.08 -14.68
C ASN A 125 8.45 14.27 -13.71
N LYS A 126 9.01 14.01 -12.53
CA LYS A 126 8.36 13.31 -11.43
C LYS A 126 8.89 13.84 -10.10
N LYS A 127 8.00 14.06 -9.13
CA LYS A 127 8.36 14.44 -7.77
C LYS A 127 8.76 13.21 -6.98
N CYS A 128 9.93 13.23 -6.37
CA CYS A 128 10.38 12.16 -5.48
C CYS A 128 9.59 12.17 -4.16
N SER A 129 9.13 11.01 -3.70
CA SER A 129 8.39 10.87 -2.44
C SER A 129 9.25 10.99 -1.18
N VAL A 130 10.57 11.05 -1.30
CA VAL A 130 11.52 11.12 -0.17
C VAL A 130 12.19 12.48 -0.07
N CYS A 131 12.84 12.95 -1.14
CA CYS A 131 13.49 14.26 -1.14
C CYS A 131 12.59 15.39 -1.64
N PHE A 132 11.38 15.08 -2.08
CA PHE A 132 10.38 16.01 -2.60
C PHE A 132 10.83 16.88 -3.79
N THR A 133 12.00 16.62 -4.34
CA THR A 133 12.54 17.33 -5.52
C THR A 133 11.88 16.80 -6.80
N ILE A 134 11.57 17.72 -7.70
CA ILE A 134 11.12 17.40 -9.06
C ILE A 134 12.37 17.05 -9.88
N LYS A 135 12.35 15.88 -10.50
CA LYS A 135 13.46 15.35 -11.32
C LYS A 135 12.91 14.71 -12.57
N ASN A 136 13.71 14.67 -13.63
CA ASN A 136 13.35 13.94 -14.84
C ASN A 136 13.05 12.46 -14.54
N LYS A 137 12.09 11.88 -15.25
CA LYS A 137 11.64 10.47 -15.08
C LYS A 137 12.79 9.46 -15.21
N CYS A 138 13.84 9.75 -15.98
CA CYS A 138 15.03 8.88 -16.08
C CYS A 138 15.77 8.71 -14.73
N ASN A 139 15.59 9.63 -13.78
CA ASN A 139 16.11 9.52 -12.41
C ASN A 139 15.31 8.59 -11.51
N PHE A 140 14.29 7.94 -12.03
CA PHE A 140 13.48 6.96 -11.30
C PHE A 140 13.59 5.59 -11.99
N ARG A 141 13.42 4.52 -11.21
CA ARG A 141 13.14 3.21 -11.81
C ARG A 141 11.67 3.16 -12.19
N TYR A 142 11.37 2.36 -13.21
CA TYR A 142 10.01 2.18 -13.70
C TYR A 142 9.01 1.98 -12.55
N ASN A 143 7.93 2.77 -12.54
CA ASN A 143 6.86 2.79 -11.53
C ASN A 143 7.28 3.10 -10.07
N ARG A 144 8.55 3.46 -9.79
CA ARG A 144 8.96 3.85 -8.44
C ARG A 144 8.66 5.33 -8.18
N LEU A 145 8.22 5.65 -6.95
CA LEU A 145 7.99 7.03 -6.49
C LEU A 145 9.24 7.66 -5.87
N LYS A 146 10.23 6.85 -5.52
CA LYS A 146 11.51 7.23 -4.94
C LYS A 146 12.54 7.37 -6.06
N CYS A 147 13.29 8.48 -6.11
CA CYS A 147 14.34 8.66 -7.12
C CYS A 147 15.53 7.70 -6.86
N ARG A 148 16.32 7.43 -7.89
CA ARG A 148 17.47 6.51 -7.83
C ARG A 148 18.48 6.89 -6.74
N HIS A 149 18.68 8.17 -6.47
CA HIS A 149 19.55 8.66 -5.40
C HIS A 149 18.99 8.26 -4.02
N CYS A 150 17.74 8.62 -3.72
CA CYS A 150 17.11 8.26 -2.47
C CYS A 150 16.95 6.74 -2.29
N GLU A 151 16.73 5.99 -3.38
CA GLU A 151 16.69 4.52 -3.34
C GLU A 151 18.08 3.92 -3.08
N ARG A 152 19.14 4.52 -3.63
CA ARG A 152 20.51 4.07 -3.39
C ARG A 152 20.95 4.31 -1.96
N ASP A 153 20.55 5.43 -1.38
CA ASP A 153 20.99 5.86 -0.05
C ASP A 153 20.11 5.30 1.08
N ASP A 154 18.96 4.71 0.75
CA ASP A 154 18.07 4.05 1.71
C ASP A 154 18.76 2.82 2.34
N PRO A 155 18.93 2.77 3.68
CA PRO A 155 19.60 1.67 4.36
C PRO A 155 18.94 0.31 4.11
N VAL A 156 17.59 0.26 4.03
CA VAL A 156 16.85 -0.98 3.75
C VAL A 156 17.09 -1.46 2.32
N GLU A 157 17.10 -0.56 1.34
CA GLU A 157 17.39 -0.92 -0.05
C GLU A 157 18.86 -1.31 -0.24
N LYS A 158 19.79 -0.71 0.52
CA LYS A 158 21.18 -1.16 0.59
C LYS A 158 21.27 -2.59 1.13
N PHE A 159 20.57 -2.87 2.23
CA PHE A 159 20.51 -4.21 2.82
C PHE A 159 20.00 -5.25 1.83
N LYS A 160 18.86 -5.01 1.19
CA LYS A 160 18.29 -5.89 0.16
C LYS A 160 19.27 -6.19 -0.98
N ARG A 161 20.01 -5.17 -1.43
CA ARG A 161 21.02 -5.35 -2.49
C ARG A 161 22.15 -6.25 -2.02
N VAL A 162 22.65 -6.02 -0.82
CA VAL A 162 23.75 -6.84 -0.26
C VAL A 162 23.33 -8.30 -0.13
N VAL A 163 22.17 -8.59 0.45
CA VAL A 163 21.67 -9.95 0.59
C VAL A 163 21.55 -10.63 -0.78
N ARG A 164 20.94 -9.93 -1.76
CA ARG A 164 20.84 -10.44 -3.13
C ARG A 164 22.19 -10.72 -3.76
N CYS A 165 23.15 -9.81 -3.61
CA CYS A 165 24.49 -9.97 -4.16
C CYS A 165 25.24 -11.14 -3.49
N ARG A 166 25.14 -11.31 -2.18
CA ARG A 166 25.76 -12.44 -1.47
C ARG A 166 25.31 -13.77 -2.05
N ILE A 167 24.01 -14.00 -2.18
CA ILE A 167 23.45 -15.23 -2.75
C ILE A 167 23.93 -15.41 -4.21
N TRP A 168 23.86 -14.34 -5.01
CA TRP A 168 24.23 -14.39 -6.42
C TRP A 168 25.71 -14.72 -6.66
N TYR A 169 26.62 -14.16 -5.84
CA TYR A 169 28.04 -14.47 -5.92
C TYR A 169 28.36 -15.87 -5.38
N ALA A 170 27.73 -16.29 -4.29
CA ALA A 170 27.93 -17.63 -3.74
C ALA A 170 27.48 -18.72 -4.71
N LEU A 171 26.41 -18.47 -5.48
CA LEU A 171 25.94 -19.35 -6.55
C LEU A 171 26.67 -19.10 -7.90
N LYS A 172 27.86 -18.51 -7.88
CA LYS A 172 28.71 -18.28 -9.08
C LYS A 172 27.94 -17.62 -10.24
N LYS A 173 27.00 -16.71 -9.91
CA LYS A 173 26.11 -15.98 -10.86
C LYS A 173 24.98 -16.83 -11.47
N HIS A 174 24.83 -18.09 -11.10
CA HIS A 174 23.75 -18.99 -11.51
C HIS A 174 22.67 -19.06 -10.43
N LYS A 175 21.78 -18.11 -10.43
CA LYS A 175 20.71 -17.98 -9.45
C LYS A 175 19.35 -18.17 -10.12
N ASP A 176 18.69 -19.29 -9.88
CA ASP A 176 17.45 -19.69 -10.54
C ASP A 176 16.20 -19.10 -9.87
N LEU A 177 16.22 -18.96 -8.55
CA LEU A 177 15.07 -18.50 -7.78
C LEU A 177 15.19 -17.04 -7.31
N HIS A 178 14.09 -16.44 -6.90
CA HIS A 178 14.11 -15.12 -6.25
C HIS A 178 14.78 -15.16 -4.88
N THR A 179 15.41 -14.06 -4.46
CA THR A 179 16.09 -13.95 -3.15
C THR A 179 15.21 -14.35 -1.97
N ILE A 180 13.91 -14.01 -2.01
CA ILE A 180 12.95 -14.35 -0.95
C ILE A 180 12.74 -15.84 -0.82
N GLN A 181 12.79 -16.60 -1.90
CA GLN A 181 12.66 -18.06 -1.90
C GLN A 181 13.84 -18.72 -1.20
N TYR A 182 15.06 -18.29 -1.50
CA TYR A 182 16.25 -18.75 -0.79
C TYR A 182 16.24 -18.38 0.70
N LEU A 183 15.84 -17.14 1.01
CA LEU A 183 15.77 -16.69 2.41
C LEU A 183 14.67 -17.40 3.21
N GLY A 184 13.54 -17.76 2.57
CA GLY A 184 12.38 -18.32 3.25
C GLY A 184 11.60 -17.28 4.08
N CYS A 185 11.88 -15.99 3.92
CA CYS A 185 11.17 -14.90 4.58
C CYS A 185 11.28 -13.60 3.78
N SER A 186 10.47 -12.60 4.13
CA SER A 186 10.56 -11.25 3.57
C SER A 186 11.79 -10.50 4.12
N SER A 187 12.21 -9.46 3.41
CA SER A 187 13.36 -8.65 3.86
C SER A 187 13.13 -7.92 5.20
N PRO A 188 11.93 -7.43 5.54
CA PRO A 188 11.65 -6.89 6.87
C PRO A 188 11.76 -7.94 7.99
N GLU A 189 11.20 -9.14 7.79
CA GLU A 189 11.29 -10.25 8.75
C GLU A 189 12.74 -10.69 8.96
N TYR A 190 13.51 -10.77 7.87
CA TYR A 190 14.93 -11.07 7.94
C TYR A 190 15.73 -10.03 8.74
N LEU A 191 15.42 -8.75 8.51
CA LEU A 191 16.06 -7.68 9.27
C LEU A 191 15.68 -7.75 10.75
N GLN A 192 14.41 -7.97 11.07
CA GLN A 192 13.93 -8.16 12.44
C GLN A 192 14.70 -9.29 13.13
N TRP A 193 14.84 -10.44 12.49
CA TRP A 193 15.64 -11.56 13.02
C TRP A 193 17.07 -11.13 13.37
N LEU A 194 17.77 -10.49 12.44
CA LEU A 194 19.17 -10.10 12.66
C LEU A 194 19.32 -9.08 13.81
N THR A 195 18.35 -8.19 14.01
CA THR A 195 18.39 -7.20 15.10
C THR A 195 18.02 -7.77 16.46
N THR A 196 17.42 -8.97 16.54
CA THR A 196 17.15 -9.63 17.83
C THR A 196 18.39 -10.13 18.54
N TYR A 197 19.50 -10.30 17.84
CA TYR A 197 20.74 -10.82 18.42
C TYR A 197 21.45 -9.82 19.32
N ASN A 198 21.47 -8.55 18.90
CA ASN A 198 22.16 -7.49 19.63
C ASN A 198 21.57 -6.13 19.23
N GLU A 199 21.07 -5.38 20.20
CA GLU A 199 20.49 -4.06 20.03
C GLU A 199 21.47 -3.02 19.45
N LYS A 200 22.77 -3.25 19.60
CA LYS A 200 23.81 -2.38 19.03
C LYS A 200 23.99 -2.59 17.51
N TYR A 201 23.45 -3.67 16.95
CA TYR A 201 23.58 -3.98 15.53
C TYR A 201 22.46 -3.29 14.72
N THR A 202 22.83 -2.21 14.04
CA THR A 202 21.93 -1.41 13.21
C THR A 202 22.30 -1.54 11.72
N LEU A 203 21.41 -1.06 10.85
CA LEU A 203 21.70 -1.02 9.41
C LEU A 203 22.84 -0.05 9.07
N GLU A 204 23.00 1.00 9.84
CA GLU A 204 23.98 2.06 9.64
C GLU A 204 25.41 1.57 9.93
N ASN A 205 25.58 0.74 10.97
CA ASN A 205 26.89 0.22 11.36
C ASN A 205 27.21 -1.14 10.75
N ARG A 206 26.26 -1.74 9.97
CA ARG A 206 26.48 -2.97 9.25
C ARG A 206 27.62 -2.88 8.22
N GLY A 207 28.48 -3.88 8.21
CA GLY A 207 29.65 -3.93 7.33
C GLY A 207 30.89 -3.24 7.93
N LYS A 208 30.74 -2.56 9.06
CA LYS A 208 31.85 -2.00 9.86
C LYS A 208 31.96 -2.73 11.19
N GLU A 209 30.90 -2.70 12.00
CA GLU A 209 30.88 -3.30 13.33
C GLU A 209 30.40 -4.75 13.30
N TRP A 210 29.49 -5.08 12.40
CA TRP A 210 28.95 -6.43 12.30
C TRP A 210 28.67 -6.86 10.85
N HIS A 211 28.72 -8.17 10.63
CA HIS A 211 28.45 -8.82 9.37
C HIS A 211 27.34 -9.86 9.54
N ILE A 212 26.67 -10.18 8.44
CA ILE A 212 25.80 -11.35 8.36
C ILE A 212 26.69 -12.56 8.09
N ASP A 213 26.60 -13.58 8.91
CA ASP A 213 27.33 -14.82 8.71
C ASP A 213 26.37 -16.03 8.63
N HIS A 214 26.85 -17.14 8.12
CA HIS A 214 26.11 -18.40 8.13
C HIS A 214 26.51 -19.21 9.37
N VAL A 215 25.50 -19.75 10.07
CA VAL A 215 25.74 -20.62 11.26
C VAL A 215 26.54 -21.83 10.83
N ILE A 216 26.01 -22.58 9.89
CA ILE A 216 26.74 -23.60 9.15
C ILE A 216 27.30 -22.97 7.87
N PRO A 217 28.62 -22.95 7.68
CA PRO A 217 29.24 -22.30 6.52
C PRO A 217 28.79 -22.90 5.19
N LEU A 218 28.74 -22.08 4.14
CA LEU A 218 28.28 -22.50 2.80
C LEU A 218 29.12 -23.62 2.20
N SER A 219 30.38 -23.78 2.63
CA SER A 219 31.27 -24.87 2.20
C SER A 219 30.81 -26.26 2.64
N HIS A 220 29.87 -26.36 3.56
CA HIS A 220 29.29 -27.62 4.05
C HIS A 220 28.03 -28.04 3.30
N PHE A 221 27.64 -27.30 2.27
CA PHE A 221 26.45 -27.57 1.45
C PHE A 221 26.84 -27.82 0.00
N ASN A 222 26.17 -28.76 -0.63
CA ASN A 222 26.23 -28.91 -2.08
C ASN A 222 25.39 -27.82 -2.76
N LEU A 223 26.04 -26.72 -3.15
CA LEU A 223 25.38 -25.62 -3.80
C LEU A 223 24.97 -25.85 -5.27
N GLU A 224 25.14 -27.08 -5.79
CA GLU A 224 24.53 -27.51 -7.06
C GLU A 224 23.14 -28.09 -6.84
N ASN A 225 22.80 -28.50 -5.62
CA ASN A 225 21.48 -28.97 -5.23
C ASN A 225 20.61 -27.82 -4.74
N ILE A 226 19.45 -27.63 -5.36
CA ILE A 226 18.52 -26.55 -5.05
C ILE A 226 17.93 -26.64 -3.62
N GLU A 227 17.72 -27.85 -3.11
CA GLU A 227 17.20 -28.07 -1.75
C GLU A 227 18.23 -27.65 -0.71
N GLU A 228 19.50 -28.02 -0.93
CA GLU A 228 20.60 -27.58 -0.06
C GLU A 228 20.87 -26.08 -0.16
N GLN A 229 20.73 -25.48 -1.36
CA GLN A 229 20.78 -24.01 -1.50
C GLN A 229 19.70 -23.33 -0.63
N MET A 230 18.46 -23.86 -0.63
CA MET A 230 17.37 -23.31 0.15
C MET A 230 17.59 -23.43 1.66
N ILE A 231 18.32 -24.44 2.13
CA ILE A 231 18.71 -24.57 3.54
C ILE A 231 19.89 -23.64 3.85
N ALA A 232 20.92 -23.66 3.02
CA ALA A 232 22.16 -22.91 3.19
C ALA A 232 21.92 -21.38 3.28
N PHE A 233 21.07 -20.85 2.40
CA PHE A 233 20.76 -19.42 2.34
C PHE A 233 19.53 -19.00 3.16
N ASN A 234 18.88 -19.95 3.85
CA ASN A 234 17.73 -19.64 4.68
C ASN A 234 18.11 -18.67 5.82
N TRP A 235 17.18 -17.78 6.17
CA TRP A 235 17.40 -16.84 7.26
C TRP A 235 17.73 -17.55 8.59
N ARG A 236 17.23 -18.77 8.76
CA ARG A 236 17.47 -19.60 9.95
C ARG A 236 18.92 -20.06 10.07
N ASN A 237 19.62 -20.22 8.95
CA ASN A 237 21.05 -20.51 8.92
C ASN A 237 21.92 -19.25 8.94
N THR A 238 21.39 -18.11 9.35
CA THR A 238 22.15 -16.85 9.40
C THR A 238 22.10 -16.21 10.77
N MET A 239 23.17 -15.55 11.13
CA MET A 239 23.30 -14.77 12.37
C MET A 239 24.16 -13.54 12.12
N PRO A 240 24.00 -12.48 12.90
CA PRO A 240 24.94 -11.37 12.90
C PRO A 240 26.13 -11.70 13.82
N LEU A 241 27.33 -11.46 13.33
CA LEU A 241 28.57 -11.53 14.11
C LEU A 241 29.27 -10.17 14.08
N SER A 242 30.03 -9.84 15.14
CA SER A 242 30.96 -8.72 15.05
C SER A 242 31.97 -8.95 13.92
N ALA A 243 32.49 -7.88 13.34
CA ALA A 243 33.47 -8.00 12.25
C ALA A 243 34.69 -8.86 12.67
N LYS A 244 35.13 -8.74 13.94
CA LYS A 244 36.22 -9.51 14.51
C LYS A 244 35.89 -11.02 14.62
N GLU A 245 34.73 -11.34 15.19
CA GLU A 245 34.28 -12.75 15.33
C GLU A 245 34.10 -13.41 13.97
N ASN A 246 33.52 -12.70 13.01
CA ASN A 246 33.32 -13.21 11.67
C ASN A 246 34.65 -13.56 10.96
N LEU A 247 35.66 -12.69 11.10
CA LEU A 247 36.99 -12.96 10.56
C LEU A 247 37.66 -14.18 11.26
N THR A 248 37.50 -14.30 12.57
CA THR A 248 38.08 -15.40 13.37
C THR A 248 37.40 -16.73 13.07
N LYS A 249 36.07 -16.71 12.90
CA LYS A 249 35.27 -17.91 12.57
C LYS A 249 35.63 -18.46 11.19
N ASN A 250 35.73 -17.59 10.18
CA ASN A 250 35.93 -18.00 8.79
C ASN A 250 34.96 -19.15 8.39
N ASN A 251 35.46 -20.27 7.86
CA ASN A 251 34.66 -21.45 7.50
C ASN A 251 34.57 -22.50 8.61
N LYS A 252 34.89 -22.14 9.84
CA LYS A 252 34.89 -23.10 10.96
C LYS A 252 33.46 -23.29 11.50
N ILE A 253 33.17 -24.53 11.86
CA ILE A 253 31.99 -24.87 12.67
C ILE A 253 32.35 -24.68 14.13
N LEU A 254 31.61 -23.86 14.83
CA LEU A 254 31.81 -23.57 16.25
C LEU A 254 30.62 -24.10 17.05
N ILE A 255 30.76 -25.29 17.64
CA ILE A 255 29.68 -25.99 18.35
C ILE A 255 28.96 -25.07 19.39
N PRO A 256 29.68 -24.36 20.29
CA PRO A 256 29.03 -23.52 21.27
C PRO A 256 28.22 -22.41 20.63
N GLN A 257 28.61 -21.93 19.44
CA GLN A 257 27.88 -20.91 18.71
C GLN A 257 26.60 -21.44 18.05
N ILE A 258 26.67 -22.69 17.56
CA ILE A 258 25.51 -23.40 16.99
C ILE A 258 24.46 -23.64 18.09
N GLU A 259 24.88 -24.13 19.26
CA GLU A 259 23.99 -24.38 20.40
C GLU A 259 23.27 -23.09 20.85
N GLN A 260 24.01 -22.01 21.03
CA GLN A 260 23.44 -20.71 21.35
C GLN A 260 22.47 -20.21 20.27
N HIS A 261 22.81 -20.45 19.00
CA HIS A 261 21.92 -20.09 17.88
C HIS A 261 20.64 -20.92 17.89
N LEU A 262 20.72 -22.22 18.15
CA LEU A 262 19.56 -23.11 18.23
C LEU A 262 18.62 -22.68 19.36
N GLU A 263 19.12 -22.30 20.50
CA GLU A 263 18.31 -21.75 21.59
C GLU A 263 17.60 -20.44 21.19
N LYS A 264 18.34 -19.52 20.58
CA LYS A 264 17.79 -18.24 20.11
C LYS A 264 16.71 -18.43 19.06
N ILE A 265 16.92 -19.32 18.09
CA ILE A 265 15.95 -19.55 17.02
C ILE A 265 14.67 -20.23 17.54
N LYS A 266 14.82 -21.19 18.46
CA LYS A 266 13.66 -21.82 19.14
C LYS A 266 12.84 -20.76 19.90
N LYS A 267 13.50 -19.90 20.66
CA LYS A 267 12.85 -18.81 21.39
C LYS A 267 12.13 -17.86 20.42
N TYR A 268 12.80 -17.43 19.35
CA TYR A 268 12.23 -16.52 18.36
C TYR A 268 11.00 -17.13 17.68
N HIS A 269 11.07 -18.42 17.32
CA HIS A 269 9.94 -19.13 16.72
C HIS A 269 8.74 -19.19 17.67
N LEU A 270 8.96 -19.48 18.95
CA LEU A 270 7.93 -19.53 19.97
C LEU A 270 7.27 -18.15 20.17
N GLU A 271 8.06 -17.10 20.32
CA GLU A 271 7.58 -15.73 20.52
C GLU A 271 6.77 -15.20 19.35
N ASN A 272 7.15 -15.56 18.12
CA ASN A 272 6.47 -15.12 16.89
C ASN A 272 5.42 -16.12 16.37
N LYS A 273 5.14 -17.20 17.11
CA LYS A 273 4.18 -18.27 16.73
C LYS A 273 4.47 -18.85 15.35
N LEU A 274 5.74 -19.11 15.08
CA LEU A 274 6.23 -19.72 13.84
C LEU A 274 6.59 -21.18 14.10
N ASP A 275 6.38 -22.05 13.11
CA ASP A 275 6.88 -23.41 13.15
C ASP A 275 8.36 -23.46 12.78
N LEU A 276 9.18 -24.11 13.61
CA LEU A 276 10.57 -24.37 13.30
C LEU A 276 10.67 -25.68 12.51
N PRO A 277 11.02 -25.65 11.21
CA PRO A 277 11.12 -26.87 10.42
C PRO A 277 12.20 -27.83 10.97
N GLN A 278 11.90 -29.12 11.00
CA GLN A 278 12.74 -30.15 11.57
C GLN A 278 14.15 -30.15 10.95
N VAL A 279 14.26 -29.88 9.66
CA VAL A 279 15.54 -29.81 8.94
C VAL A 279 16.54 -28.84 9.60
N PHE A 280 16.09 -27.74 10.22
CA PHE A 280 17.00 -26.84 10.93
C PHE A 280 17.34 -27.33 12.33
N ILE A 281 16.45 -28.05 12.99
CA ILE A 281 16.75 -28.70 14.27
C ILE A 281 17.86 -29.75 14.04
N ASP A 282 17.69 -30.59 13.03
CA ASP A 282 18.67 -31.64 12.67
C ASP A 282 20.01 -31.05 12.21
N LEU A 283 19.96 -29.99 11.38
CA LEU A 283 21.15 -29.27 10.91
C LEU A 283 21.99 -28.73 12.06
N PHE A 284 21.38 -28.25 13.13
CA PHE A 284 22.09 -27.67 14.28
C PHE A 284 22.35 -28.68 15.39
N ALA A 285 21.71 -29.87 15.39
CA ALA A 285 21.95 -30.95 16.33
C ALA A 285 23.05 -31.89 15.86
N THR A 286 23.20 -32.09 14.55
CA THR A 286 24.27 -32.89 13.97
C THR A 286 25.56 -32.08 13.94
N SER A 287 26.32 -32.09 15.04
CA SER A 287 27.74 -31.70 15.00
C SER A 287 28.47 -32.63 14.04
N PRO A 288 29.13 -32.12 12.99
CA PRO A 288 30.03 -32.97 12.22
C PRO A 288 31.20 -33.35 13.13
N ASN A 289 31.41 -34.65 13.30
CA ASN A 289 32.66 -35.20 13.81
C ASN A 289 33.82 -34.79 12.92
#